data_46bae39bf583997f529ecb5e66daa14c
#
_entry.id   46bae39bf583997f529ecb5e66daa14c
#
_cell.length_a   1.000
_cell.length_b   1.000
_cell.length_c   1.000
_cell.angle_alpha   90.00
_cell.angle_beta   90.00
_cell.angle_gamma   90.00
#
_symmetry.space_group_name_H-M   'P 1'
#
loop_
_entity.id
_entity.type
_entity.pdbx_description
1 polymer ?
#
loop_
_entity_poly.entity_id
_entity_poly.type
_entity_poly.pdbx_seq_one_letter_code
_entity_poly.pdbx_strand_id
1 'polypeptide(L)'
;MFVPEYLNVLFRDVDSMDLSNLFSYFILANILLVLSKLCQFYFYKEIYMFKIPRVGFAGVYTTEFTKKKYIAINLIPDILFGLVPYYISLTTCKFFLGMAAMFVVANSAVDFMNVYHAFVEMPPGSKTFLYQFNNYWYLPKKDNNN
;
A
#
# COMPACT_ATOMS: atom_id res chain seq x y z
N MET A 1 5.35 -23.45 -20.73
CA MET A 1 6.65 -23.38 -21.42
C MET A 1 7.26 -21.96 -21.36
N PHE A 2 6.91 -21.15 -20.37
CA PHE A 2 7.42 -19.78 -20.18
C PHE A 2 8.55 -19.66 -19.14
N VAL A 3 8.75 -20.72 -18.35
CA VAL A 3 9.68 -20.71 -17.20
C VAL A 3 11.16 -20.63 -17.58
N PRO A 4 11.67 -21.31 -18.63
CA PRO A 4 13.10 -21.29 -18.94
C PRO A 4 13.61 -19.95 -19.47
N GLU A 5 12.85 -19.25 -20.30
CA GLU A 5 13.27 -17.94 -20.84
C GLU A 5 13.27 -16.85 -19.78
N TYR A 6 12.25 -16.85 -18.93
CA TYR A 6 12.15 -15.92 -17.80
C TYR A 6 13.31 -16.11 -16.81
N LEU A 7 13.65 -17.35 -16.48
CA LEU A 7 14.78 -17.66 -15.60
C LEU A 7 16.12 -17.25 -16.22
N ASN A 8 16.32 -17.46 -17.51
CA ASN A 8 17.55 -17.04 -18.19
C ASN A 8 17.71 -15.52 -18.20
N VAL A 9 16.63 -14.76 -18.42
CA VAL A 9 16.66 -13.29 -18.33
C VAL A 9 16.94 -12.85 -16.90
N LEU A 10 16.32 -13.50 -15.92
CA LEU A 10 16.50 -13.22 -14.50
C LEU A 10 17.95 -13.45 -14.06
N PHE A 11 18.56 -14.60 -14.44
CA PHE A 11 19.95 -14.91 -14.12
C PHE A 11 20.92 -13.96 -14.83
N ARG A 12 20.67 -13.61 -16.08
CA ARG A 12 21.51 -12.64 -16.82
C ARG A 12 21.47 -11.25 -16.17
N ASP A 13 20.31 -10.81 -15.71
CA ASP A 13 20.17 -9.52 -15.04
C ASP A 13 20.84 -9.54 -13.65
N VAL A 14 20.83 -10.68 -12.96
CA VAL A 14 21.55 -10.88 -11.68
C VAL A 14 23.05 -10.86 -11.88
N ASP A 15 23.57 -11.52 -12.94
CA ASP A 15 25.01 -11.55 -13.26
C ASP A 15 25.55 -10.17 -13.69
N SER A 16 24.69 -9.27 -14.18
CA SER A 16 25.02 -7.89 -14.54
C SER A 16 24.82 -6.89 -13.40
N MET A 17 24.60 -7.35 -12.17
CA MET A 17 24.37 -6.50 -11.00
C MET A 17 25.64 -5.75 -10.58
N ASP A 18 25.76 -4.52 -11.07
CA ASP A 18 26.67 -3.55 -10.51
C ASP A 18 26.04 -2.87 -9.28
N LEU A 19 26.87 -2.49 -8.31
CA LEU A 19 26.45 -1.79 -7.10
C LEU A 19 25.65 -0.50 -7.41
N SER A 20 25.99 0.17 -8.51
CA SER A 20 25.26 1.36 -8.99
C SER A 20 23.83 1.05 -9.40
N ASN A 21 23.59 -0.09 -10.04
CA ASN A 21 22.27 -0.56 -10.42
C ASN A 21 21.44 -0.88 -9.19
N LEU A 22 22.00 -1.61 -8.22
CA LEU A 22 21.33 -1.94 -6.96
C LEU A 22 20.86 -0.67 -6.22
N PHE A 23 21.71 0.36 -6.16
CA PHE A 23 21.40 1.63 -5.53
C PHE A 23 20.25 2.36 -6.26
N SER A 24 20.26 2.36 -7.59
CA SER A 24 19.18 2.95 -8.40
C SER A 24 17.83 2.27 -8.18
N TYR A 25 17.81 0.95 -7.98
CA TYR A 25 16.60 0.22 -7.69
C TYR A 25 16.06 0.47 -6.27
N PHE A 26 16.95 0.58 -5.32
CA PHE A 26 16.56 0.97 -3.97
C PHE A 26 15.91 2.36 -3.96
N ILE A 27 16.46 3.31 -4.71
CA ILE A 27 15.84 4.63 -4.90
C ILE A 27 14.47 4.51 -5.54
N LEU A 28 14.33 3.75 -6.63
CA LEU A 28 13.05 3.54 -7.31
C LEU A 28 12.00 2.93 -6.37
N ALA A 29 12.36 1.92 -5.59
CA ALA A 29 11.47 1.29 -4.62
C ALA A 29 10.97 2.28 -3.57
N ASN A 30 11.87 3.14 -3.06
CA ASN A 30 11.49 4.17 -2.11
C ASN A 30 10.59 5.26 -2.73
N ILE A 31 10.85 5.64 -3.98
CA ILE A 31 9.99 6.59 -4.71
C ILE A 31 8.58 6.01 -4.87
N LEU A 32 8.44 4.77 -5.31
CA LEU A 32 7.14 4.10 -5.46
C LEU A 32 6.42 3.99 -4.12
N LEU A 33 7.14 3.65 -3.05
CA LEU A 33 6.58 3.58 -1.70
C LEU A 33 6.07 4.94 -1.22
N VAL A 34 6.86 6.00 -1.39
CA VAL A 34 6.47 7.36 -1.03
C VAL A 34 5.25 7.81 -1.83
N LEU A 35 5.22 7.54 -3.13
CA LEU A 35 4.06 7.86 -3.99
C LEU A 35 2.80 7.11 -3.55
N SER A 36 2.92 5.82 -3.19
CA SER A 36 1.80 5.05 -2.63
C SER A 36 1.26 5.71 -1.36
N LYS A 37 2.13 6.08 -0.41
CA LYS A 37 1.70 6.72 0.84
C LYS A 37 1.17 8.13 0.63
N LEU A 38 1.73 8.93 -0.27
CA LEU A 38 1.18 10.24 -0.64
C LEU A 38 -0.20 10.12 -1.27
N CYS A 39 -0.40 9.14 -2.15
CA CYS A 39 -1.72 8.85 -2.72
C CYS A 39 -2.72 8.47 -1.64
N GLN A 40 -2.34 7.63 -0.68
CA GLN A 40 -3.16 7.25 0.46
C GLN A 40 -3.51 8.49 1.31
N PHE A 41 -2.53 9.34 1.62
CA PHE A 41 -2.72 10.57 2.38
C PHE A 41 -3.65 11.58 1.69
N TYR A 42 -3.61 11.66 0.36
CA TYR A 42 -4.50 12.54 -0.39
C TYR A 42 -5.99 12.23 -0.16
N PHE A 43 -6.32 10.97 0.08
CA PHE A 43 -7.69 10.54 0.37
C PHE A 43 -8.12 10.80 1.83
N TYR A 44 -7.16 11.02 2.76
CA TYR A 44 -7.45 11.43 4.12
C TYR A 44 -7.58 12.95 4.18
N LYS A 45 -8.79 13.47 4.39
CA LYS A 45 -9.06 14.93 4.36
C LYS A 45 -8.39 15.70 5.51
N GLU A 46 -8.21 15.06 6.66
CA GLU A 46 -7.66 15.68 7.86
C GLU A 46 -6.61 14.74 8.45
N ILE A 47 -5.36 15.10 8.25
CA ILE A 47 -4.22 14.35 8.77
C ILE A 47 -3.48 15.23 9.77
N TYR A 48 -3.37 14.76 10.99
CA TYR A 48 -2.47 15.33 11.98
C TYR A 48 -1.16 14.56 11.98
N MET A 49 -0.09 15.21 11.54
CA MET A 49 1.26 14.66 11.62
C MET A 49 1.88 15.01 12.95
N PHE A 50 2.37 14.02 13.67
CA PHE A 50 3.17 14.23 14.87
C PHE A 50 4.48 13.45 14.81
N LYS A 51 5.51 14.05 15.41
CA LYS A 51 6.84 13.45 15.47
C LYS A 51 6.91 12.49 16.65
N ILE A 52 7.19 11.23 16.37
CA ILE A 52 7.49 10.24 17.40
C ILE A 52 9.01 10.25 17.63
N PRO A 53 9.49 10.57 18.85
CA PRO A 53 10.91 10.51 19.13
C PRO A 53 11.48 9.14 18.83
N ARG A 54 12.58 9.08 18.08
CA ARG A 54 13.32 7.87 17.65
C ARG A 54 12.67 7.01 16.56
N VAL A 55 11.39 7.23 16.18
CA VAL A 55 10.69 6.39 15.20
C VAL A 55 10.40 7.15 13.89
N GLY A 56 10.26 8.47 13.94
CA GLY A 56 9.96 9.29 12.76
C GLY A 56 8.65 10.06 12.88
N PHE A 57 7.90 10.17 11.78
CA PHE A 57 6.61 10.84 11.74
C PHE A 57 5.48 9.83 11.63
N ALA A 58 4.43 10.02 12.42
CA ALA A 58 3.18 9.28 12.27
C ALA A 58 2.05 10.22 11.89
N GLY A 59 1.18 9.79 10.97
CA GLY A 59 -0.02 10.50 10.59
C GLY A 59 -1.24 9.84 11.22
N VAL A 60 -2.11 10.63 11.82
CA VAL A 60 -3.39 10.20 12.36
C VAL A 60 -4.50 10.94 11.62
N TYR A 61 -5.50 10.23 11.18
CA TYR A 61 -6.68 10.83 10.58
C TYR A 61 -7.85 10.84 11.58
N THR A 62 -8.63 11.92 11.57
CA THR A 62 -9.81 12.10 12.44
C THR A 62 -11.12 11.89 11.70
N THR A 63 -11.05 11.78 10.37
CA THR A 63 -12.23 11.67 9.52
C THR A 63 -12.83 10.27 9.58
N GLU A 64 -14.15 10.19 9.71
CA GLU A 64 -14.89 8.94 9.61
C GLU A 64 -15.03 8.49 8.16
N PHE A 65 -14.77 7.20 7.92
CA PHE A 65 -14.92 6.59 6.60
C PHE A 65 -15.97 5.49 6.62
N THR A 66 -16.75 5.40 5.54
CA THR A 66 -17.57 4.22 5.31
C THR A 66 -16.68 3.01 5.00
N LYS A 67 -17.14 1.79 5.32
CA LYS A 67 -16.42 0.54 5.03
C LYS A 67 -15.84 0.51 3.60
N LYS A 68 -16.66 0.83 2.59
CA LYS A 68 -16.21 0.81 1.18
C LYS A 68 -15.09 1.80 0.90
N LYS A 69 -15.20 3.02 1.43
CA LYS A 69 -14.19 4.07 1.24
C LYS A 69 -12.89 3.71 1.96
N TYR A 70 -12.98 3.17 3.16
CA TYR A 70 -11.82 2.71 3.92
C TYR A 70 -11.03 1.62 3.19
N ILE A 71 -11.74 0.59 2.66
CA ILE A 71 -11.13 -0.47 1.85
C ILE A 71 -10.45 0.12 0.61
N ALA A 72 -11.13 1.03 -0.11
CA ALA A 72 -10.59 1.65 -1.31
C ALA A 72 -9.33 2.48 -1.04
N ILE A 73 -9.31 3.27 0.04
CA ILE A 73 -8.16 4.09 0.43
C ILE A 73 -6.92 3.24 0.73
N ASN A 74 -7.08 2.10 1.39
CA ASN A 74 -5.96 1.22 1.69
C ASN A 74 -5.54 0.38 0.47
N LEU A 75 -6.47 -0.04 -0.38
CA LEU A 75 -6.18 -1.00 -1.45
C LEU A 75 -5.71 -0.34 -2.76
N ILE A 76 -6.32 0.80 -3.15
CA ILE A 76 -6.04 1.44 -4.45
C ILE A 76 -4.57 1.84 -4.61
N PRO A 77 -3.91 2.52 -3.63
CA PRO A 77 -2.52 2.89 -3.76
C PRO A 77 -1.59 1.68 -3.90
N ASP A 78 -1.86 0.61 -3.17
CA ASP A 78 -1.04 -0.60 -3.20
C ASP A 78 -1.19 -1.38 -4.50
N ILE A 79 -2.39 -1.42 -5.07
CA ILE A 79 -2.60 -1.95 -6.42
C ILE A 79 -1.84 -1.09 -7.44
N LEU A 80 -1.99 0.23 -7.39
CA LEU A 80 -1.46 1.14 -8.41
C LEU A 80 0.07 1.20 -8.41
N PHE A 81 0.69 1.25 -7.23
CA PHE A 81 2.15 1.42 -7.09
C PHE A 81 2.89 0.11 -6.75
N GLY A 82 2.18 -0.94 -6.39
CA GLY A 82 2.74 -2.27 -6.13
C GLY A 82 2.37 -3.28 -7.21
N LEU A 83 1.10 -3.71 -7.28
CA LEU A 83 0.69 -4.81 -8.17
C LEU A 83 0.77 -4.47 -9.66
N VAL A 84 0.42 -3.25 -10.07
CA VAL A 84 0.50 -2.84 -11.48
C VAL A 84 1.94 -2.80 -11.98
N PRO A 85 2.91 -2.14 -11.31
CA PRO A 85 4.31 -2.20 -11.72
C PRO A 85 4.88 -3.63 -11.68
N TYR A 86 4.46 -4.45 -10.72
CA TYR A 86 4.84 -5.86 -10.68
C TYR A 86 4.36 -6.62 -11.93
N TYR A 87 3.10 -6.46 -12.32
CA TYR A 87 2.55 -7.07 -13.53
C TYR A 87 3.29 -6.58 -14.79
N ILE A 88 3.57 -5.26 -14.88
CA ILE A 88 4.36 -4.70 -15.98
C ILE A 88 5.75 -5.31 -16.02
N SER A 89 6.39 -5.55 -14.88
CA SER A 89 7.70 -6.18 -14.82
C SER A 89 7.71 -7.61 -15.39
N LEU A 90 6.65 -8.37 -15.11
CA LEU A 90 6.49 -9.73 -15.65
C LEU A 90 6.32 -9.74 -17.16
N THR A 91 5.57 -8.78 -17.71
CA THR A 91 5.32 -8.71 -19.17
C THR A 91 6.50 -8.13 -19.95
N THR A 92 7.28 -7.26 -19.33
CA THR A 92 8.45 -6.61 -19.95
C THR A 92 9.78 -7.26 -19.60
N CYS A 93 9.76 -8.33 -18.80
CA CYS A 93 10.95 -9.02 -18.27
C CYS A 93 11.95 -8.07 -17.60
N LYS A 94 11.46 -7.02 -16.94
CA LYS A 94 12.32 -6.06 -16.20
C LYS A 94 12.39 -6.49 -14.73
N PHE A 95 13.36 -7.33 -14.40
CA PHE A 95 13.57 -7.88 -13.08
C PHE A 95 13.55 -6.82 -11.96
N PHE A 96 14.23 -5.74 -12.16
CA PHE A 96 14.41 -4.70 -11.15
C PHE A 96 13.15 -3.91 -10.85
N LEU A 97 12.32 -3.66 -11.86
CA LEU A 97 10.99 -3.08 -11.63
C LEU A 97 10.14 -4.03 -10.76
N GLY A 98 10.26 -5.34 -11.01
CA GLY A 98 9.61 -6.36 -10.20
C GLY A 98 10.06 -6.35 -8.74
N MET A 99 11.37 -6.27 -8.50
CA MET A 99 11.94 -6.17 -7.15
C MET A 99 11.45 -4.92 -6.41
N ALA A 100 11.48 -3.75 -7.08
CA ALA A 100 11.00 -2.51 -6.50
C ALA A 100 9.49 -2.58 -6.17
N ALA A 101 8.68 -3.14 -7.07
CA ALA A 101 7.25 -3.33 -6.87
C ALA A 101 6.95 -4.32 -5.72
N MET A 102 7.67 -5.43 -5.64
CA MET A 102 7.57 -6.39 -4.52
C MET A 102 7.90 -5.76 -3.18
N PHE A 103 8.88 -4.86 -3.14
CA PHE A 103 9.21 -4.11 -1.94
C PHE A 103 8.03 -3.24 -1.47
N VAL A 104 7.33 -2.57 -2.40
CA VAL A 104 6.10 -1.81 -2.09
C VAL A 104 5.02 -2.73 -1.54
N VAL A 105 4.74 -3.85 -2.22
CA VAL A 105 3.72 -4.83 -1.78
C VAL A 105 4.05 -5.38 -0.38
N ALA A 106 5.31 -5.70 -0.10
CA ALA A 106 5.73 -6.19 1.22
C ALA A 106 5.49 -5.13 2.32
N ASN A 107 5.75 -3.85 2.04
CA ASN A 107 5.50 -2.76 2.97
C ASN A 107 4.00 -2.46 3.16
N SER A 108 3.16 -2.87 2.23
CA SER A 108 1.70 -2.72 2.29
C SER A 108 0.99 -3.83 3.08
N ALA A 109 1.72 -4.74 3.72
CA ALA A 109 1.14 -5.86 4.47
C ALA A 109 0.12 -5.41 5.54
N VAL A 110 0.40 -4.29 6.22
CA VAL A 110 -0.51 -3.71 7.22
C VAL A 110 -1.80 -3.21 6.56
N ASP A 111 -1.71 -2.60 5.38
CA ASP A 111 -2.87 -2.10 4.64
C ASP A 111 -3.76 -3.27 4.18
N PHE A 112 -3.16 -4.39 3.72
CA PHE A 112 -3.90 -5.61 3.40
C PHE A 112 -4.56 -6.24 4.61
N MET A 113 -3.90 -6.25 5.77
CA MET A 113 -4.51 -6.72 7.03
C MET A 113 -5.69 -5.83 7.44
N ASN A 114 -5.56 -4.52 7.33
CA ASN A 114 -6.65 -3.58 7.59
C ASN A 114 -7.85 -3.82 6.66
N VAL A 115 -7.60 -4.07 5.37
CA VAL A 115 -8.64 -4.42 4.40
C VAL A 115 -9.32 -5.74 4.75
N TYR A 116 -8.52 -6.76 5.12
CA TYR A 116 -9.05 -8.06 5.54
C TYR A 116 -9.97 -7.93 6.76
N HIS A 117 -9.51 -7.25 7.83
CA HIS A 117 -10.33 -7.00 9.02
C HIS A 117 -11.60 -6.21 8.70
N ALA A 118 -11.48 -5.17 7.86
CA ALA A 118 -12.65 -4.43 7.41
C ALA A 118 -13.65 -5.31 6.63
N PHE A 119 -13.15 -6.27 5.85
CA PHE A 119 -14.00 -7.15 5.07
C PHE A 119 -14.75 -8.16 5.95
N VAL A 120 -14.04 -8.76 6.92
CA VAL A 120 -14.56 -9.84 7.78
C VAL A 120 -15.39 -9.30 8.95
N GLU A 121 -14.90 -8.25 9.62
CA GLU A 121 -15.48 -7.80 10.89
C GLU A 121 -16.51 -6.68 10.73
N MET A 122 -16.35 -5.81 9.72
CA MET A 122 -17.23 -4.66 9.57
C MET A 122 -18.51 -5.01 8.82
N PRO A 123 -19.71 -4.85 9.43
CA PRO A 123 -20.97 -5.05 8.73
C PRO A 123 -21.23 -3.97 7.66
N PRO A 124 -22.10 -4.23 6.67
CA PRO A 124 -22.49 -3.22 5.69
C PRO A 124 -23.12 -2.00 6.37
N GLY A 125 -22.73 -0.79 5.93
CA GLY A 125 -23.22 0.46 6.51
C GLY A 125 -22.44 0.97 7.72
N SER A 126 -21.43 0.22 8.21
CA SER A 126 -20.57 0.68 9.28
C SER A 126 -19.65 1.82 8.83
N LYS A 127 -19.26 2.64 9.80
CA LYS A 127 -18.24 3.67 9.68
C LYS A 127 -17.03 3.30 10.53
N THR A 128 -15.83 3.65 10.07
CA THR A 128 -14.57 3.47 10.79
C THR A 128 -13.91 4.80 11.10
N PHE A 129 -13.22 4.86 12.21
CA PHE A 129 -12.41 5.99 12.66
C PHE A 129 -11.16 5.48 13.37
N LEU A 130 -10.11 6.30 13.37
CA LEU A 130 -8.88 6.00 14.08
C LEU A 130 -8.91 6.62 15.48
N TYR A 131 -8.64 5.82 16.51
CA TYR A 131 -8.48 6.29 17.87
C TYR A 131 -7.27 5.60 18.51
N GLN A 132 -6.33 6.38 19.04
CA GLN A 132 -5.11 5.89 19.70
C GLN A 132 -4.36 4.82 18.89
N PHE A 133 -4.16 5.05 17.58
CA PHE A 133 -3.49 4.14 16.62
C PHE A 133 -4.25 2.85 16.29
N ASN A 134 -5.47 2.65 16.82
CA ASN A 134 -6.32 1.52 16.48
C ASN A 134 -7.51 1.97 15.64
N ASN A 135 -7.89 1.15 14.68
CA ASN A 135 -9.09 1.36 13.89
C ASN A 135 -10.29 0.77 14.62
N TYR A 136 -11.26 1.62 14.91
CA TYR A 136 -12.56 1.23 15.47
C TYR A 136 -13.66 1.41 14.45
N TRP A 137 -14.71 0.63 14.56
CA TRP A 137 -15.88 0.79 13.71
C TRP A 137 -17.17 0.79 14.55
N TYR A 138 -18.20 1.41 14.02
CA TYR A 138 -19.53 1.45 14.61
C TYR A 138 -20.63 1.48 13.55
N LEU A 139 -21.84 1.08 13.92
CA LEU A 139 -23.04 1.25 13.10
C LEU A 139 -23.70 2.58 13.48
N PRO A 140 -23.79 3.55 12.54
CA PRO A 140 -24.52 4.78 12.82
C PRO A 140 -25.99 4.46 13.11
N LYS A 141 -26.53 5.07 14.17
CA LYS A 141 -27.93 4.95 14.50
C LYS A 141 -28.76 5.45 13.31
N LYS A 142 -29.69 4.66 12.81
CA LYS A 142 -30.69 5.16 11.86
C LYS A 142 -31.50 6.23 12.58
N ASP A 143 -31.37 7.48 12.17
CA ASP A 143 -32.32 8.51 12.57
C ASP A 143 -33.66 8.13 11.97
N ASN A 144 -34.56 7.65 12.81
CA ASN A 144 -35.98 7.43 12.49
C ASN A 144 -36.71 8.80 12.51
N ASN A 145 -36.20 9.76 11.76
CA ASN A 145 -36.93 10.98 11.46
C ASN A 145 -37.64 10.78 10.12
N ASN A 146 -38.88 10.31 10.22
CA ASN A 146 -39.97 10.56 9.29
C ASN A 146 -41.02 11.36 9.99
#